data_2b968dd56089ddf045ff4aa455d22d23
#
_entry.id   2b968dd56089ddf045ff4aa455d22d23
#
_cell.length_a   1.000
_cell.length_b   1.000
_cell.length_c   1.000
_cell.angle_alpha   90.00
_cell.angle_beta   90.00
_cell.angle_gamma   90.00
#
_symmetry.space_group_name_H-M   'P 1'
#
loop_
_entity.id
_entity.type
_entity.pdbx_description
1 polymer ?
#
loop_
_entity_poly.entity_id
_entity_poly.type
_entity_poly.pdbx_seq_one_letter_code
_entity_poly.pdbx_strand_id
1 'polypeptide(L)'
;LLNYQGGSFMMEYNRKIEDECNIRGVSFNIIADIQSTEILKSISRPEINQDVVRLEKAPKIAIYSPNNKQPWDDAVTMALSYAEIPYEVIYDEEVLNNLLPIYDWLHLHHEDFTGQYGKFYASFKNTSWYKEQKKEYEELAKKLGYEKVSKQKLAVAKKIKEYIYNGGFLFAMCSAT
;
A
#
# COMPACT_ATOMS: atom_id res chain seq x y z
N LEU A 1 9.16 -28.95 -23.08
CA LEU A 1 8.83 -28.14 -21.89
C LEU A 1 9.87 -27.05 -21.78
N LEU A 2 9.45 -25.79 -22.00
CA LEU A 2 10.29 -24.63 -21.76
C LEU A 2 10.45 -24.48 -20.24
N ASN A 3 11.67 -24.63 -19.74
CA ASN A 3 11.98 -24.38 -18.33
C ASN A 3 12.14 -22.87 -18.15
N TYR A 4 11.10 -22.21 -17.61
CA TYR A 4 11.24 -20.86 -17.13
C TYR A 4 11.72 -20.88 -15.67
N GLN A 5 12.62 -19.97 -15.34
CA GLN A 5 13.07 -19.81 -13.97
C GLN A 5 11.95 -19.19 -13.12
N GLY A 6 11.88 -19.57 -11.86
CA GLY A 6 10.96 -18.93 -10.91
C GLY A 6 11.15 -17.41 -10.90
N GLY A 7 10.05 -16.67 -10.89
CA GLY A 7 10.04 -15.21 -10.99
C GLY A 7 10.02 -14.65 -12.42
N SER A 8 9.92 -15.49 -13.45
CA SER A 8 9.72 -15.02 -14.83
C SER A 8 8.31 -14.49 -15.03
N PHE A 9 8.20 -13.42 -15.80
CA PHE A 9 6.92 -12.82 -16.18
C PHE A 9 6.65 -13.07 -17.67
N MET A 10 5.39 -13.36 -17.99
CA MET A 10 4.90 -13.44 -19.36
C MET A 10 3.86 -12.34 -19.56
N MET A 11 4.00 -11.57 -20.61
CA MET A 11 3.10 -10.45 -20.94
C MET A 11 2.93 -10.30 -22.43
N GLU A 12 1.92 -9.58 -22.87
CA GLU A 12 1.74 -9.24 -24.27
C GLU A 12 2.92 -8.37 -24.75
N TYR A 13 3.38 -8.65 -25.97
CA TYR A 13 4.46 -7.88 -26.57
C TYR A 13 4.06 -6.42 -26.76
N ASN A 14 4.91 -5.53 -26.30
CA ASN A 14 4.80 -4.09 -26.52
C ASN A 14 6.19 -3.51 -26.68
N ARG A 15 6.41 -2.75 -27.75
CA ARG A 15 7.70 -2.14 -28.04
C ARG A 15 8.21 -1.23 -26.92
N LYS A 16 7.32 -0.54 -26.21
CA LYS A 16 7.72 0.28 -25.05
C LYS A 16 8.28 -0.58 -23.92
N ILE A 17 7.72 -1.76 -23.70
CA ILE A 17 8.22 -2.71 -22.69
C ILE A 17 9.60 -3.24 -23.09
N GLU A 18 9.78 -3.55 -24.39
CA GLU A 18 11.09 -3.95 -24.93
C GLU A 18 12.13 -2.86 -24.70
N ASP A 19 11.80 -1.60 -25.03
CA ASP A 19 12.70 -0.45 -24.86
C ASP A 19 13.05 -0.26 -23.36
N GLU A 20 12.08 -0.36 -22.45
CA GLU A 20 12.31 -0.27 -21.01
C GLU A 20 13.16 -1.43 -20.47
N CYS A 21 12.93 -2.66 -20.93
CA CYS A 21 13.77 -3.80 -20.57
C CYS A 21 15.23 -3.57 -21.00
N ASN A 22 15.45 -3.06 -22.20
CA ASN A 22 16.78 -2.75 -22.70
C ASN A 22 17.46 -1.65 -21.87
N ILE A 23 16.75 -0.57 -21.55
CA ILE A 23 17.27 0.53 -20.73
C ILE A 23 17.67 0.03 -19.33
N ARG A 24 16.88 -0.87 -18.76
CA ARG A 24 17.07 -1.37 -17.37
C ARG A 24 17.92 -2.63 -17.29
N GLY A 25 18.40 -3.15 -18.40
CA GLY A 25 19.19 -4.38 -18.44
C GLY A 25 18.41 -5.64 -18.07
N VAL A 26 17.09 -5.63 -18.24
CA VAL A 26 16.22 -6.79 -17.98
C VAL A 26 16.27 -7.73 -19.19
N SER A 27 16.62 -8.99 -18.94
CA SER A 27 16.63 -10.01 -19.99
C SER A 27 15.21 -10.40 -20.38
N PHE A 28 14.93 -10.45 -21.68
CA PHE A 28 13.63 -10.87 -22.20
C PHE A 28 13.78 -11.73 -23.45
N ASN A 29 12.74 -12.49 -23.78
CA ASN A 29 12.63 -13.29 -24.98
C ASN A 29 11.28 -13.04 -25.64
N ILE A 30 11.28 -12.78 -26.93
CA ILE A 30 10.04 -12.68 -27.71
C ILE A 30 9.67 -14.10 -28.15
N ILE A 31 8.45 -14.53 -27.86
CA ILE A 31 7.90 -15.84 -28.22
C ILE A 31 6.82 -15.67 -29.29
N ALA A 32 6.76 -16.62 -30.24
CA ALA A 32 5.73 -16.60 -31.27
C ALA A 32 4.33 -16.93 -30.72
N ASP A 33 3.26 -16.46 -31.37
CA ASP A 33 1.88 -16.64 -30.95
C ASP A 33 1.48 -18.12 -30.71
N ILE A 34 2.01 -19.01 -31.52
CA ILE A 34 1.76 -20.46 -31.36
C ILE A 34 2.33 -20.95 -30.03
N GLN A 35 3.55 -20.56 -29.70
CA GLN A 35 4.22 -20.94 -28.45
C GLN A 35 3.53 -20.29 -27.24
N SER A 36 3.10 -19.03 -27.38
CA SER A 36 2.37 -18.34 -26.32
C SER A 36 1.05 -19.05 -26.01
N THR A 37 0.32 -19.50 -27.02
CA THR A 37 -0.94 -20.25 -26.86
C THR A 37 -0.71 -21.59 -26.18
N GLU A 38 0.34 -22.32 -26.49
CA GLU A 38 0.68 -23.59 -25.83
C GLU A 38 1.08 -23.38 -24.37
N ILE A 39 1.84 -22.35 -24.06
CA ILE A 39 2.20 -21.99 -22.69
C ILE A 39 0.95 -21.65 -21.89
N LEU A 40 0.07 -20.77 -22.40
CA LEU A 40 -1.16 -20.37 -21.75
C LEU A 40 -2.07 -21.60 -21.47
N LYS A 41 -2.18 -22.52 -22.42
CA LYS A 41 -2.91 -23.77 -22.21
C LYS A 41 -2.28 -24.64 -21.14
N SER A 42 -0.95 -24.71 -21.06
CA SER A 42 -0.26 -25.53 -20.08
C SER A 42 -0.39 -24.96 -18.66
N ILE A 43 -0.27 -23.63 -18.48
CA ILE A 43 -0.37 -22.98 -17.17
C ILE A 43 -1.82 -22.87 -16.66
N SER A 44 -2.82 -23.04 -17.55
CA SER A 44 -4.23 -23.06 -17.17
C SER A 44 -4.68 -24.40 -16.60
N ARG A 45 -3.79 -25.41 -16.53
CA ARG A 45 -4.12 -26.70 -15.93
C ARG A 45 -4.17 -26.61 -14.41
N PRO A 46 -5.16 -27.24 -13.76
CA PRO A 46 -5.31 -27.18 -12.29
C PRO A 46 -4.06 -27.67 -11.53
N GLU A 47 -3.31 -28.61 -12.10
CA GLU A 47 -2.12 -29.20 -11.50
C GLU A 47 -0.93 -28.22 -11.44
N ILE A 48 -0.92 -27.20 -12.29
CA ILE A 48 0.18 -26.21 -12.40
C ILE A 48 -0.21 -24.88 -11.75
N ASN A 49 -1.47 -24.70 -11.40
CA ASN A 49 -2.02 -23.45 -10.91
C ASN A 49 -1.39 -22.93 -9.59
N GLN A 50 -0.62 -23.76 -8.88
CA GLN A 50 0.08 -23.35 -7.66
C GLN A 50 1.39 -22.59 -7.95
N ASP A 51 1.97 -22.80 -9.14
CA ASP A 51 3.28 -22.25 -9.51
C ASP A 51 3.18 -21.03 -10.43
N VAL A 52 1.98 -20.73 -10.92
CA VAL A 52 1.74 -19.62 -11.85
C VAL A 52 0.61 -18.74 -11.34
N VAL A 53 0.90 -17.46 -11.21
CA VAL A 53 -0.08 -16.45 -10.79
C VAL A 53 -0.38 -15.53 -11.97
N ARG A 54 -1.65 -15.39 -12.32
CA ARG A 54 -2.10 -14.39 -13.28
C ARG A 54 -2.17 -13.04 -12.58
N LEU A 55 -1.35 -12.10 -13.05
CA LEU A 55 -1.44 -10.70 -12.63
C LEU A 55 -2.51 -10.00 -13.48
N GLU A 56 -3.55 -9.51 -12.83
CA GLU A 56 -4.66 -8.86 -13.53
C GLU A 56 -4.36 -7.39 -13.83
N LYS A 57 -3.76 -6.70 -12.88
CA LYS A 57 -3.40 -5.27 -12.97
C LYS A 57 -2.32 -4.92 -11.97
N ALA A 58 -1.64 -3.80 -12.19
CA ALA A 58 -0.80 -3.20 -11.14
C ALA A 58 -1.70 -2.71 -9.99
N PRO A 59 -1.37 -3.02 -8.73
CA PRO A 59 -2.17 -2.56 -7.61
C PRO A 59 -2.10 -1.04 -7.44
N LYS A 60 -3.22 -0.43 -7.11
CA LYS A 60 -3.25 0.96 -6.66
C LYS A 60 -2.97 0.99 -5.16
N ILE A 61 -1.82 1.55 -4.78
CA ILE A 61 -1.29 1.49 -3.42
C ILE A 61 -1.56 2.80 -2.68
N ALA A 62 -2.19 2.71 -1.51
CA ALA A 62 -2.28 3.80 -0.54
C ALA A 62 -1.34 3.57 0.62
N ILE A 63 -0.61 4.59 1.02
CA ILE A 63 0.17 4.62 2.25
C ILE A 63 -0.49 5.61 3.19
N TYR A 64 -1.03 5.09 4.28
CA TYR A 64 -1.64 5.95 5.29
C TYR A 64 -0.55 6.62 6.13
N SER A 65 -0.70 7.91 6.33
CA SER A 65 0.14 8.69 7.23
C SER A 65 -0.74 9.54 8.16
N PRO A 66 -0.42 9.65 9.43
CA PRO A 66 -1.05 10.65 10.28
C PRO A 66 -0.82 12.05 9.72
N ASN A 67 -1.83 12.90 9.81
CA ASN A 67 -1.71 14.28 9.41
C ASN A 67 -0.51 14.94 10.10
N ASN A 68 0.15 15.86 9.40
CA ASN A 68 1.36 16.54 9.81
C ASN A 68 2.60 15.66 9.99
N LYS A 69 2.54 14.38 9.63
CA LYS A 69 3.73 13.55 9.49
C LYS A 69 4.02 13.31 8.02
N GLN A 70 5.28 13.39 7.70
CA GLN A 70 5.72 13.05 6.36
C GLN A 70 6.03 11.55 6.31
N PRO A 71 5.54 10.81 5.32
CA PRO A 71 5.83 9.40 5.20
C PRO A 71 7.25 9.10 4.69
N TRP A 72 8.02 10.10 4.37
CA TRP A 72 9.34 9.97 3.75
C TRP A 72 10.43 9.37 4.66
N ASP A 73 10.21 9.32 5.96
CA ASP A 73 11.07 8.62 6.91
C ASP A 73 10.73 7.12 7.04
N ASP A 74 9.74 6.67 6.30
CA ASP A 74 9.34 5.28 6.23
C ASP A 74 10.18 4.53 5.18
N ALA A 75 10.81 3.45 5.60
CA ALA A 75 11.57 2.58 4.72
C ALA A 75 10.72 2.02 3.55
N VAL A 76 9.40 1.88 3.74
CA VAL A 76 8.49 1.38 2.70
C VAL A 76 8.32 2.40 1.59
N THR A 77 8.09 3.68 1.90
CA THR A 77 7.99 4.74 0.89
C THR A 77 9.29 4.90 0.11
N MET A 78 10.43 4.79 0.80
CA MET A 78 11.74 4.81 0.15
C MET A 78 11.92 3.61 -0.79
N ALA A 79 11.56 2.40 -0.35
CA ALA A 79 11.67 1.20 -1.17
C ALA A 79 10.77 1.27 -2.41
N LEU A 80 9.51 1.69 -2.26
CA LEU A 80 8.59 1.86 -3.38
C LEU A 80 9.08 2.92 -4.37
N SER A 81 9.56 4.07 -3.85
CA SER A 81 10.11 5.14 -4.69
C SER A 81 11.36 4.68 -5.44
N TYR A 82 12.27 3.96 -4.78
CA TYR A 82 13.46 3.41 -5.41
C TYR A 82 13.13 2.36 -6.48
N ALA A 83 12.10 1.54 -6.23
CA ALA A 83 11.61 0.55 -7.19
C ALA A 83 10.71 1.16 -8.28
N GLU A 84 10.48 2.47 -8.27
CA GLU A 84 9.59 3.18 -9.18
C GLU A 84 8.14 2.63 -9.17
N ILE A 85 7.71 2.09 -8.03
CA ILE A 85 6.34 1.62 -7.83
C ILE A 85 5.47 2.80 -7.38
N PRO A 86 4.44 3.17 -8.14
CA PRO A 86 3.59 4.29 -7.80
C PRO A 86 2.76 4.01 -6.56
N TYR A 87 2.64 5.01 -5.68
CA TYR A 87 1.78 4.98 -4.51
C TYR A 87 1.21 6.37 -4.24
N GLU A 88 0.13 6.42 -3.49
CA GLU A 88 -0.48 7.67 -3.01
C GLU A 88 -0.43 7.71 -1.48
N VAL A 89 -0.04 8.85 -0.93
CA VAL A 89 -0.12 9.09 0.52
C VAL A 89 -1.50 9.60 0.85
N ILE A 90 -2.15 8.97 1.82
CA ILE A 90 -3.48 9.35 2.28
C ILE A 90 -3.46 9.63 3.79
N TYR A 91 -4.34 10.50 4.21
CA TYR A 91 -4.48 10.96 5.59
C TYR A 91 -5.85 10.59 6.17
N ASP A 92 -6.09 11.02 7.40
CA ASP A 92 -7.36 10.79 8.08
C ASP A 92 -8.58 11.26 7.26
N GLU A 93 -8.45 12.39 6.58
CA GLU A 93 -9.54 12.98 5.79
C GLU A 93 -9.96 12.08 4.64
N GLU A 94 -9.02 11.56 3.86
CA GLU A 94 -9.29 10.66 2.74
C GLU A 94 -9.95 9.37 3.23
N VAL A 95 -9.48 8.83 4.34
CA VAL A 95 -10.07 7.62 4.94
C VAL A 95 -11.50 7.88 5.41
N LEU A 96 -11.74 9.00 6.09
CA LEU A 96 -13.06 9.38 6.59
C LEU A 96 -14.04 9.69 5.47
N ASN A 97 -13.54 10.22 4.34
CA ASN A 97 -14.32 10.49 3.12
C ASN A 97 -14.56 9.26 2.25
N ASN A 98 -14.27 8.04 2.77
CA ASN A 98 -14.49 6.77 2.08
C ASN A 98 -13.68 6.58 0.78
N LEU A 99 -12.48 7.12 0.67
CA LEU A 99 -11.64 6.93 -0.50
C LEU A 99 -10.92 5.58 -0.53
N LEU A 100 -10.88 4.83 0.58
CA LEU A 100 -10.21 3.52 0.63
C LEU A 100 -10.63 2.54 -0.48
N PRO A 101 -11.90 2.43 -0.89
CA PRO A 101 -12.31 1.47 -1.91
C PRO A 101 -11.69 1.67 -3.29
N ILE A 102 -11.05 2.81 -3.57
CA ILE A 102 -10.37 3.04 -4.84
C ILE A 102 -8.96 2.42 -4.88
N TYR A 103 -8.45 1.97 -3.72
CA TYR A 103 -7.15 1.35 -3.58
C TYR A 103 -7.26 -0.16 -3.44
N ASP A 104 -6.32 -0.87 -4.04
CA ASP A 104 -6.21 -2.32 -3.93
C ASP A 104 -5.39 -2.75 -2.71
N TRP A 105 -4.48 -1.89 -2.26
CA TRP A 105 -3.57 -2.13 -1.14
C TRP A 105 -3.48 -0.89 -0.24
N LEU A 106 -3.77 -1.07 1.05
CA LEU A 106 -3.53 -0.09 2.10
C LEU A 106 -2.33 -0.52 2.94
N HIS A 107 -1.33 0.35 3.03
CA HIS A 107 -0.19 0.16 3.92
C HIS A 107 -0.31 1.03 5.16
N LEU A 108 -0.15 0.40 6.34
CA LEU A 108 -0.06 1.05 7.63
C LEU A 108 1.32 0.80 8.24
N HIS A 109 1.93 1.85 8.76
CA HIS A 109 3.21 1.75 9.44
C HIS A 109 3.11 2.26 10.86
N HIS A 110 3.78 2.77 11.60
CA HIS A 110 3.84 3.24 12.99
C HIS A 110 2.59 3.98 13.54
N GLU A 111 1.40 3.78 13.05
CA GLU A 111 0.21 4.52 13.45
C GLU A 111 -0.36 3.99 14.76
N ASP A 112 -0.72 4.90 15.65
CA ASP A 112 -1.50 4.60 16.85
C ASP A 112 -2.97 4.95 16.63
N PHE A 113 -3.78 3.93 16.35
CA PHE A 113 -5.23 4.08 16.19
C PHE A 113 -6.00 4.10 17.50
N THR A 114 -5.35 3.95 18.65
CA THR A 114 -6.02 4.04 19.95
C THR A 114 -6.46 5.47 20.28
N GLY A 115 -5.92 6.45 19.55
CA GLY A 115 -6.17 7.86 19.79
C GLY A 115 -5.63 8.35 21.12
N GLN A 116 -4.88 7.50 21.80
CA GLN A 116 -4.14 7.89 22.98
C GLN A 116 -2.80 8.46 22.51
N TYR A 117 -2.80 9.76 22.25
CA TYR A 117 -1.57 10.49 22.11
C TYR A 117 -0.66 10.12 23.25
N GLY A 118 0.28 9.25 22.98
CA GLY A 118 1.29 9.02 23.91
C GLY A 118 1.25 7.74 24.71
N LYS A 119 0.64 6.68 24.26
CA LYS A 119 0.99 5.38 24.80
C LYS A 119 2.49 5.14 24.75
N PHE A 120 3.13 5.59 23.64
CA PHE A 120 4.58 5.61 23.47
C PHE A 120 5.26 6.89 23.97
N TYR A 121 4.51 7.97 24.16
CA TYR A 121 5.04 9.28 24.51
C TYR A 121 4.60 9.79 25.88
N ALA A 122 4.01 8.94 26.69
CA ALA A 122 3.55 9.34 28.04
C ALA A 122 4.68 9.96 28.90
N SER A 123 5.91 9.52 28.70
CA SER A 123 7.12 10.11 29.30
C SER A 123 7.41 11.53 28.84
N PHE A 124 6.94 11.92 27.65
CA PHE A 124 7.20 13.24 27.05
C PHE A 124 6.03 14.21 27.18
N LYS A 125 4.95 13.86 27.89
CA LYS A 125 3.73 14.68 28.03
C LYS A 125 3.97 16.12 28.53
N ASN A 126 5.08 16.38 29.18
CA ASN A 126 5.42 17.70 29.73
C ASN A 126 6.32 18.52 28.79
N THR A 127 6.82 17.94 27.71
CA THR A 127 7.68 18.64 26.72
C THR A 127 6.84 19.60 25.88
N SER A 128 7.47 20.69 25.41
CA SER A 128 6.80 21.68 24.57
C SER A 128 6.32 21.09 23.25
N TRP A 129 7.19 20.34 22.57
CA TRP A 129 6.87 19.73 21.28
C TRP A 129 5.66 18.77 21.35
N TYR A 130 5.53 18.01 22.44
CA TYR A 130 4.39 17.13 22.63
C TYR A 130 3.09 17.91 22.81
N LYS A 131 3.13 18.99 23.58
CA LYS A 131 1.97 19.85 23.83
C LYS A 131 1.51 20.56 22.55
N GLU A 132 2.45 21.04 21.74
CA GLU A 132 2.16 21.65 20.44
C GLU A 132 1.54 20.64 19.49
N GLN A 133 2.17 19.49 19.31
CA GLN A 133 1.66 18.42 18.45
C GLN A 133 0.25 17.97 18.89
N LYS A 134 0.04 17.79 20.19
CA LYS A 134 -1.29 17.44 20.71
C LYS A 134 -2.33 18.51 20.36
N LYS A 135 -1.98 19.78 20.50
CA LYS A 135 -2.88 20.88 20.16
C LYS A 135 -3.25 20.86 18.68
N GLU A 136 -2.29 20.71 17.79
CA GLU A 136 -2.51 20.64 16.34
C GLU A 136 -3.46 19.51 15.97
N TYR A 137 -3.26 18.33 16.53
CA TYR A 137 -4.11 17.18 16.26
C TYR A 137 -5.53 17.32 16.82
N GLU A 138 -5.69 17.92 17.99
CA GLU A 138 -7.03 18.20 18.54
C GLU A 138 -7.77 19.28 17.73
N GLU A 139 -7.05 20.27 17.19
CA GLU A 139 -7.60 21.26 16.27
C GLU A 139 -8.03 20.63 14.94
N LEU A 140 -7.22 19.71 14.40
CA LEU A 140 -7.56 18.98 13.19
C LEU A 140 -8.78 18.07 13.40
N ALA A 141 -8.85 17.36 14.52
CA ALA A 141 -10.00 16.53 14.86
C ALA A 141 -11.29 17.37 14.87
N LYS A 142 -11.24 18.56 15.45
CA LYS A 142 -12.37 19.48 15.46
C LYS A 142 -12.76 19.97 14.07
N LYS A 143 -11.79 20.26 13.20
CA LYS A 143 -12.05 20.62 11.80
C LYS A 143 -12.75 19.49 11.04
N LEU A 144 -12.40 18.24 11.35
CA LEU A 144 -13.03 17.06 10.77
C LEU A 144 -14.36 16.66 11.47
N GLY A 145 -14.84 17.49 12.41
CA GLY A 145 -16.13 17.28 13.09
C GLY A 145 -16.08 16.35 14.31
N TYR A 146 -14.91 16.07 14.84
CA TYR A 146 -14.74 15.23 16.03
C TYR A 146 -14.39 16.05 17.27
N GLU A 147 -14.97 15.66 18.39
CA GLU A 147 -14.71 16.32 19.69
C GLU A 147 -13.25 16.15 20.15
N LYS A 148 -12.67 14.99 19.85
CA LYS A 148 -11.31 14.59 20.28
C LYS A 148 -10.63 13.72 19.24
N VAL A 149 -9.31 13.75 19.21
CA VAL A 149 -8.48 12.87 18.38
C VAL A 149 -8.83 11.39 18.59
N SER A 150 -9.07 10.95 19.82
CA SER A 150 -9.45 9.56 20.09
C SER A 150 -10.74 9.13 19.39
N LYS A 151 -11.71 10.02 19.24
CA LYS A 151 -12.95 9.75 18.51
C LYS A 151 -12.71 9.71 17.00
N GLN A 152 -11.92 10.62 16.49
CA GLN A 152 -11.50 10.64 15.09
C GLN A 152 -10.74 9.36 14.72
N LYS A 153 -9.71 8.98 15.48
CA LYS A 153 -8.93 7.77 15.22
C LYS A 153 -9.75 6.49 15.30
N LEU A 154 -10.72 6.44 16.22
CA LEU A 154 -11.67 5.33 16.26
C LEU A 154 -12.53 5.25 14.99
N ALA A 155 -12.94 6.40 14.45
CA ALA A 155 -13.69 6.44 13.19
C ALA A 155 -12.80 5.99 12.00
N VAL A 156 -11.55 6.45 11.95
CA VAL A 156 -10.56 5.99 10.96
C VAL A 156 -10.37 4.47 11.03
N ALA A 157 -10.14 3.93 12.22
CA ALA A 157 -9.98 2.48 12.41
C ALA A 157 -11.22 1.69 11.95
N LYS A 158 -12.43 2.21 12.19
CA LYS A 158 -13.67 1.60 11.69
C LYS A 158 -13.73 1.59 10.16
N LYS A 159 -13.33 2.67 9.51
CA LYS A 159 -13.29 2.74 8.03
C LYS A 159 -12.28 1.78 7.43
N ILE A 160 -11.12 1.65 8.04
CA ILE A 160 -10.10 0.67 7.63
C ILE A 160 -10.66 -0.76 7.79
N LYS A 161 -11.34 -1.03 8.91
CA LYS A 161 -11.98 -2.32 9.14
C LYS A 161 -13.07 -2.62 8.11
N GLU A 162 -13.92 -1.65 7.76
CA GLU A 162 -14.92 -1.77 6.70
C GLU A 162 -14.27 -2.08 5.34
N TYR A 163 -13.18 -1.40 5.01
CA TYR A 163 -12.41 -1.64 3.80
C TYR A 163 -11.92 -3.10 3.70
N ILE A 164 -11.35 -3.64 4.79
CA ILE A 164 -10.87 -5.03 4.85
C ILE A 164 -12.03 -6.03 4.69
N TYR A 165 -13.15 -5.80 5.39
CA TYR A 165 -14.32 -6.66 5.27
C TYR A 165 -14.92 -6.68 3.86
N ASN A 166 -14.76 -5.62 3.11
CA ASN A 166 -15.19 -5.51 1.72
C ASN A 166 -14.15 -6.03 0.71
N GLY A 167 -13.10 -6.72 1.17
CA GLY A 167 -12.11 -7.37 0.32
C GLY A 167 -10.86 -6.54 0.03
N GLY A 168 -10.66 -5.41 0.70
CA GLY A 168 -9.44 -4.63 0.60
C GLY A 168 -8.25 -5.34 1.26
N PHE A 169 -7.07 -5.20 0.67
CA PHE A 169 -5.83 -5.76 1.21
C PHE A 169 -5.14 -4.75 2.13
N LEU A 170 -4.83 -5.20 3.35
CA LEU A 170 -4.11 -4.43 4.34
C LEU A 170 -2.76 -5.07 4.64
N PHE A 171 -1.71 -4.26 4.60
CA PHE A 171 -0.40 -4.60 5.14
C PHE A 171 -0.07 -3.66 6.30
N ALA A 172 0.02 -4.19 7.50
CA ALA A 172 0.31 -3.42 8.71
C ALA A 172 1.65 -3.83 9.32
N MET A 173 2.41 -2.86 9.80
CA MET A 173 3.72 -3.06 10.42
C MET A 173 3.81 -2.35 11.78
N CYS A 174 4.71 -2.85 12.63
CA CYS A 174 5.06 -2.22 13.91
C CYS A 174 3.84 -1.94 14.81
N SER A 175 3.68 -0.70 15.24
CA SER A 175 2.61 -0.29 16.16
C SER A 175 1.22 -0.20 15.50
N ALA A 176 1.14 -0.38 14.19
CA ALA A 176 -0.13 -0.46 13.47
C ALA A 176 -0.76 -1.86 13.48
N THR A 177 -0.06 -2.86 14.01
CA THR A 177 -0.53 -4.26 14.11
C THR A 177 -1.43 -4.50 15.29
#